data_81ef538bd9832a0370806b6604b255bc
#
_entry.id   81ef538bd9832a0370806b6604b255bc
#
_cell.length_a   1.000
_cell.length_b   1.000
_cell.length_c   1.000
_cell.angle_alpha   90.00
_cell.angle_beta   90.00
_cell.angle_gamma   90.00
#
_symmetry.space_group_name_H-M   'P 1'
#
loop_
_entity.id
_entity.type
_entity.pdbx_description
1 polymer ?
#
loop_
_entity_poly.entity_id
_entity_poly.type
_entity_poly.pdbx_seq_one_letter_code
_entity_poly.pdbx_strand_id
1 'polypeptide(L)'
;KLLEGNHPDIWVEGEISNFHHHSSGHMYFDLKDENSKIKSVMFFGDNHNLKFMPEDGMKVLTRGGVTLYLRKGEYQIVVRYMEPKGKGALLIAFEQLKKKLKAEGLFDIKYKKPIPFLPSRIGVITSLGGAVLHDIKNVLNRRFENHHLIISPSSVEGESASSEICRAIENLNQYGKVDVIILARGGGSLEALWAFNTEEVSRAVFSSEIPIISAVGHETDFTISDFVADLRAPTPSAAAEMVMPEKSELLNQIYSYITRLKTSLPRVTTNLKNQSNYLYGDLQKAISVIINERKSSFKNLSES
;
A
#
# COMPACT_ATOMS: atom_id res chain seq x y z
N LYS A 1 -33.00 39.49 4.55
CA LYS A 1 -32.19 40.06 5.68
C LYS A 1 -32.42 39.33 7.01
N LEU A 2 -33.66 39.08 7.48
CA LEU A 2 -33.90 38.34 8.74
C LEU A 2 -33.40 36.89 8.70
N LEU A 3 -33.61 36.15 7.62
CA LEU A 3 -33.16 34.75 7.46
C LEU A 3 -31.67 34.67 7.26
N GLU A 4 -31.08 35.52 6.47
CA GLU A 4 -29.64 35.58 6.21
C GLU A 4 -28.84 35.98 7.48
N GLY A 5 -29.46 36.81 8.33
CA GLY A 5 -28.85 37.21 9.62
C GLY A 5 -28.95 36.15 10.71
N ASN A 6 -30.01 35.34 10.70
CA ASN A 6 -30.23 34.31 11.76
C ASN A 6 -29.63 32.94 11.41
N HIS A 7 -29.44 32.63 10.12
CA HIS A 7 -28.95 31.33 9.64
C HIS A 7 -27.81 31.48 8.59
N PRO A 8 -26.73 32.18 8.92
CA PRO A 8 -25.65 32.43 7.98
C PRO A 8 -24.80 31.20 7.74
N ASP A 9 -24.84 30.23 8.63
CA ASP A 9 -24.05 29.00 8.62
C ASP A 9 -24.75 27.89 9.41
N ILE A 10 -25.34 26.96 8.69
CA ILE A 10 -26.09 25.82 9.27
C ILE A 10 -25.62 24.51 8.66
N TRP A 11 -25.76 23.45 9.43
CA TRP A 11 -25.59 22.09 8.93
C TRP A 11 -26.94 21.51 8.57
N VAL A 12 -27.04 20.94 7.37
CA VAL A 12 -28.26 20.31 6.86
C VAL A 12 -27.93 18.94 6.32
N GLU A 13 -28.65 17.95 6.81
CA GLU A 13 -28.63 16.60 6.28
C GLU A 13 -29.82 16.39 5.34
N GLY A 14 -29.58 15.75 4.19
CA GLY A 14 -30.63 15.44 3.24
C GLY A 14 -30.14 14.50 2.13
N GLU A 15 -31.10 14.01 1.37
CA GLU A 15 -30.85 13.24 0.15
C GLU A 15 -30.85 14.20 -1.05
N ILE A 16 -29.84 14.08 -1.91
CA ILE A 16 -29.75 14.85 -3.15
C ILE A 16 -30.81 14.37 -4.14
N SER A 17 -31.48 15.32 -4.79
CA SER A 17 -32.35 15.06 -5.91
C SER A 17 -32.32 16.21 -6.92
N ASN A 18 -32.70 15.94 -8.18
CA ASN A 18 -32.62 16.89 -9.28
C ASN A 18 -31.24 17.55 -9.46
N PHE A 19 -30.19 16.74 -9.30
CA PHE A 19 -28.81 17.22 -9.43
C PHE A 19 -28.52 17.65 -10.87
N HIS A 20 -27.95 18.85 -11.00
CA HIS A 20 -27.56 19.41 -12.28
C HIS A 20 -26.21 20.15 -12.13
N HIS A 21 -25.18 19.66 -12.83
CA HIS A 21 -23.90 20.36 -12.96
C HIS A 21 -23.96 21.25 -14.21
N HIS A 22 -24.08 22.56 -13.98
CA HIS A 22 -24.24 23.55 -15.06
C HIS A 22 -22.89 23.81 -15.75
N SER A 23 -22.91 24.21 -17.03
CA SER A 23 -21.72 24.54 -17.82
C SER A 23 -20.85 25.66 -17.23
N SER A 24 -21.42 26.54 -16.38
CA SER A 24 -20.69 27.54 -15.60
C SER A 24 -19.90 26.98 -14.41
N GLY A 25 -19.93 25.66 -14.19
CA GLY A 25 -19.28 24.99 -13.08
C GLY A 25 -20.06 25.02 -11.75
N HIS A 26 -21.24 25.64 -11.71
CA HIS A 26 -22.10 25.62 -10.52
C HIS A 26 -22.90 24.33 -10.45
N MET A 27 -23.12 23.82 -9.23
CA MET A 27 -23.95 22.66 -8.96
C MET A 27 -25.28 23.11 -8.36
N TYR A 28 -26.39 22.67 -8.97
CA TYR A 28 -27.76 22.92 -8.51
C TYR A 28 -28.37 21.58 -8.15
N PHE A 29 -29.07 21.51 -7.03
CA PHE A 29 -29.74 20.31 -6.55
C PHE A 29 -30.79 20.65 -5.51
N ASP A 30 -31.67 19.71 -5.21
CA ASP A 30 -32.56 19.79 -4.09
C ASP A 30 -32.04 18.88 -2.96
N LEU A 31 -32.07 19.38 -1.73
CA LEU A 31 -31.92 18.56 -0.53
C LEU A 31 -33.31 18.19 -0.04
N LYS A 32 -33.59 16.91 0.10
CA LYS A 32 -34.90 16.40 0.56
C LYS A 32 -34.71 15.48 1.78
N ASP A 33 -35.74 15.44 2.60
CA ASP A 33 -36.00 14.41 3.60
C ASP A 33 -37.37 13.75 3.29
N GLU A 34 -37.90 13.00 4.25
CA GLU A 34 -39.19 12.32 4.10
C GLU A 34 -40.40 13.30 3.89
N ASN A 35 -40.29 14.53 4.38
CA ASN A 35 -41.43 15.47 4.44
C ASN A 35 -41.17 16.80 3.75
N SER A 36 -39.93 17.12 3.45
CA SER A 36 -39.55 18.46 3.01
C SER A 36 -38.47 18.44 1.91
N LYS A 37 -38.45 19.53 1.15
CA LYS A 37 -37.45 19.73 0.11
C LYS A 37 -37.02 21.19 0.07
N ILE A 38 -35.69 21.44 -0.04
CA ILE A 38 -35.15 22.79 -0.20
C ILE A 38 -34.16 22.84 -1.37
N LYS A 39 -34.30 23.89 -2.20
CA LYS A 39 -33.33 24.14 -3.28
C LYS A 39 -31.98 24.49 -2.73
N SER A 40 -30.94 23.97 -3.37
CA SER A 40 -29.56 24.16 -2.95
C SER A 40 -28.69 24.51 -4.16
N VAL A 41 -27.67 25.33 -3.91
CA VAL A 41 -26.68 25.67 -4.90
C VAL A 41 -25.28 25.61 -4.25
N MET A 42 -24.34 25.01 -4.96
CA MET A 42 -22.93 25.06 -4.59
C MET A 42 -22.16 25.71 -5.73
N PHE A 43 -21.54 26.87 -5.44
CA PHE A 43 -20.86 27.64 -6.47
C PHE A 43 -19.50 27.02 -6.83
N PHE A 44 -18.99 27.35 -8.00
CA PHE A 44 -17.73 26.86 -8.52
C PHE A 44 -16.55 27.07 -7.55
N GLY A 45 -16.50 28.21 -6.85
CA GLY A 45 -15.49 28.50 -5.85
C GLY A 45 -15.45 27.52 -4.66
N ASP A 46 -16.60 26.92 -4.33
CA ASP A 46 -16.73 25.99 -3.21
C ASP A 46 -16.64 24.53 -3.67
N ASN A 47 -17.23 24.20 -4.84
CA ASN A 47 -17.35 22.82 -5.28
C ASN A 47 -16.06 22.22 -5.87
N HIS A 48 -15.07 23.03 -6.25
CA HIS A 48 -13.79 22.52 -6.75
C HIS A 48 -13.00 21.72 -5.70
N ASN A 49 -13.33 21.92 -4.41
CA ASN A 49 -12.74 21.16 -3.29
C ASN A 49 -13.49 19.86 -2.96
N LEU A 50 -14.61 19.56 -3.67
CA LEU A 50 -15.32 18.31 -3.43
C LEU A 50 -14.48 17.11 -3.82
N LYS A 51 -14.38 16.15 -2.90
CA LYS A 51 -13.63 14.90 -3.09
C LYS A 51 -14.45 13.80 -3.78
N PHE A 52 -15.69 14.09 -4.17
CA PHE A 52 -16.60 13.18 -4.85
C PHE A 52 -17.55 13.98 -5.77
N MET A 53 -18.17 13.29 -6.73
CA MET A 53 -19.20 13.88 -7.59
C MET A 53 -20.57 13.58 -6.98
N PRO A 54 -21.37 14.60 -6.61
CA PRO A 54 -22.74 14.41 -6.13
C PRO A 54 -23.62 13.77 -7.21
N GLU A 55 -24.52 12.87 -6.79
CA GLU A 55 -25.48 12.19 -7.66
C GLU A 55 -26.83 12.10 -6.95
N ASP A 56 -27.92 11.97 -7.74
CA ASP A 56 -29.27 11.79 -7.20
C ASP A 56 -29.34 10.53 -6.32
N GLY A 57 -30.00 10.65 -5.18
CA GLY A 57 -30.15 9.57 -4.20
C GLY A 57 -29.03 9.51 -3.15
N MET A 58 -27.96 10.30 -3.28
CA MET A 58 -26.94 10.39 -2.25
C MET A 58 -27.46 11.10 -1.01
N LYS A 59 -27.26 10.51 0.17
CA LYS A 59 -27.40 11.22 1.45
C LYS A 59 -26.12 12.01 1.73
N VAL A 60 -26.28 13.28 2.03
CA VAL A 60 -25.17 14.20 2.28
C VAL A 60 -25.41 15.03 3.54
N LEU A 61 -24.32 15.39 4.18
CA LEU A 61 -24.27 16.44 5.18
C LEU A 61 -23.68 17.69 4.51
N THR A 62 -24.43 18.77 4.54
CA THR A 62 -24.04 20.04 3.89
C THR A 62 -23.93 21.15 4.93
N ARG A 63 -22.97 22.08 4.73
CA ARG A 63 -22.83 23.29 5.51
C ARG A 63 -22.97 24.51 4.60
N GLY A 64 -23.81 25.43 4.99
CA GLY A 64 -24.06 26.63 4.18
C GLY A 64 -25.02 27.59 4.84
N GLY A 65 -25.41 28.63 4.11
CA GLY A 65 -26.31 29.68 4.58
C GLY A 65 -27.66 29.64 3.87
N VAL A 66 -28.73 29.89 4.59
CA VAL A 66 -30.06 30.07 3.98
C VAL A 66 -30.18 31.45 3.39
N THR A 67 -30.58 31.54 2.12
CA THR A 67 -30.80 32.82 1.42
C THR A 67 -32.09 32.79 0.65
N LEU A 68 -32.55 33.98 0.22
CA LEU A 68 -33.68 34.15 -0.64
C LEU A 68 -33.25 34.47 -2.08
N TYR A 69 -33.62 33.61 -3.02
CA TYR A 69 -33.40 33.90 -4.43
C TYR A 69 -34.41 34.94 -4.92
N LEU A 70 -34.02 36.20 -4.90
CA LEU A 70 -34.91 37.34 -5.11
C LEU A 70 -35.69 37.31 -6.42
N ARG A 71 -35.12 36.73 -7.50
CA ARG A 71 -35.80 36.69 -8.82
C ARG A 71 -37.06 35.80 -8.85
N LYS A 72 -37.10 34.77 -7.99
CA LYS A 72 -38.20 33.81 -7.92
C LYS A 72 -38.91 33.80 -6.57
N GLY A 73 -38.39 34.52 -5.57
CA GLY A 73 -38.96 34.53 -4.23
C GLY A 73 -38.82 33.19 -3.48
N GLU A 74 -37.87 32.34 -3.90
CA GLU A 74 -37.68 30.98 -3.35
C GLU A 74 -36.56 30.95 -2.33
N TYR A 75 -36.73 30.19 -1.26
CA TYR A 75 -35.67 29.91 -0.31
C TYR A 75 -34.69 28.92 -0.92
N GLN A 76 -33.41 29.13 -0.67
CA GLN A 76 -32.35 28.21 -1.07
C GLN A 76 -31.23 28.18 -0.04
N ILE A 77 -30.47 27.08 -0.04
CA ILE A 77 -29.24 26.96 0.70
C ILE A 77 -28.06 27.21 -0.25
N VAL A 78 -27.19 28.14 0.11
CA VAL A 78 -25.87 28.29 -0.53
C VAL A 78 -24.91 27.42 0.21
N VAL A 79 -24.60 26.26 -0.38
CA VAL A 79 -23.74 25.22 0.20
C VAL A 79 -22.27 25.60 -0.04
N ARG A 80 -21.48 25.62 1.01
CA ARG A 80 -20.03 25.88 1.00
C ARG A 80 -19.20 24.62 1.25
N TYR A 81 -19.79 23.64 1.93
CA TYR A 81 -19.19 22.36 2.22
C TYR A 81 -20.21 21.24 2.07
N MET A 82 -19.76 20.09 1.58
CA MET A 82 -20.60 18.90 1.43
C MET A 82 -19.75 17.65 1.63
N GLU A 83 -20.29 16.71 2.38
CA GLU A 83 -19.71 15.38 2.54
C GLU A 83 -20.79 14.31 2.38
N PRO A 84 -20.42 13.12 1.89
CA PRO A 84 -21.35 12.01 1.79
C PRO A 84 -21.69 11.48 3.19
N LYS A 85 -22.97 11.18 3.44
CA LYS A 85 -23.45 10.63 4.70
C LYS A 85 -24.18 9.31 4.49
N GLY A 86 -23.85 8.34 5.37
CA GLY A 86 -24.40 6.99 5.31
C GLY A 86 -23.67 6.06 4.35
N LYS A 87 -23.80 4.76 4.60
CA LYS A 87 -23.05 3.70 3.89
C LYS A 87 -23.23 3.74 2.36
N GLY A 88 -24.43 4.06 1.88
CA GLY A 88 -24.71 4.10 0.44
C GLY A 88 -23.94 5.21 -0.28
N ALA A 89 -23.93 6.42 0.26
CA ALA A 89 -23.23 7.56 -0.35
C ALA A 89 -21.69 7.36 -0.31
N LEU A 90 -21.17 6.83 0.79
CA LEU A 90 -19.75 6.49 0.91
C LEU A 90 -19.34 5.40 -0.10
N LEU A 91 -20.22 4.41 -0.34
CA LEU A 91 -19.95 3.35 -1.30
C LEU A 91 -19.88 3.90 -2.74
N ILE A 92 -20.79 4.79 -3.11
CA ILE A 92 -20.78 5.45 -4.44
C ILE A 92 -19.50 6.28 -4.60
N ALA A 93 -19.15 7.09 -3.62
CA ALA A 93 -17.92 7.89 -3.64
C ALA A 93 -16.65 7.01 -3.73
N PHE A 94 -16.62 5.88 -3.02
CA PHE A 94 -15.56 4.88 -3.11
C PHE A 94 -15.42 4.32 -4.54
N GLU A 95 -16.52 3.87 -5.15
CA GLU A 95 -16.48 3.31 -6.50
C GLU A 95 -16.09 4.37 -7.56
N GLN A 96 -16.57 5.61 -7.43
CA GLN A 96 -16.15 6.71 -8.30
C GLN A 96 -14.64 6.96 -8.21
N LEU A 97 -14.10 7.09 -7.00
CA LEU A 97 -12.68 7.31 -6.78
C LEU A 97 -11.83 6.13 -7.27
N LYS A 98 -12.27 4.90 -6.98
CA LYS A 98 -11.62 3.68 -7.45
C LYS A 98 -11.54 3.63 -8.98
N LYS A 99 -12.64 3.95 -9.67
CA LYS A 99 -12.70 4.02 -11.13
C LYS A 99 -11.74 5.08 -11.69
N LYS A 100 -11.72 6.27 -11.07
CA LYS A 100 -10.83 7.37 -11.45
C LYS A 100 -9.35 6.96 -11.33
N LEU A 101 -8.92 6.52 -10.16
CA LEU A 101 -7.51 6.18 -9.90
C LEU A 101 -7.05 4.94 -10.69
N LYS A 102 -7.97 4.00 -10.96
CA LYS A 102 -7.69 2.88 -11.88
C LYS A 102 -7.46 3.35 -13.31
N ALA A 103 -8.26 4.29 -13.81
CA ALA A 103 -8.08 4.87 -15.13
C ALA A 103 -6.76 5.67 -15.26
N GLU A 104 -6.30 6.28 -14.18
CA GLU A 104 -5.00 6.95 -14.10
C GLU A 104 -3.82 5.95 -13.97
N GLY A 105 -4.09 4.65 -13.72
CA GLY A 105 -3.07 3.60 -13.65
C GLY A 105 -2.39 3.45 -12.28
N LEU A 106 -2.90 4.10 -11.20
CA LEU A 106 -2.27 4.02 -9.88
C LEU A 106 -2.27 2.61 -9.27
N PHE A 107 -3.08 1.70 -9.79
CA PHE A 107 -3.17 0.31 -9.31
C PHE A 107 -2.28 -0.67 -10.10
N ASP A 108 -1.58 -0.19 -11.13
CA ASP A 108 -0.79 -1.05 -12.02
C ASP A 108 0.38 -1.70 -11.26
N ILE A 109 0.56 -2.99 -11.46
CA ILE A 109 1.62 -3.79 -10.82
C ILE A 109 3.02 -3.24 -11.16
N LYS A 110 3.19 -2.63 -12.32
CA LYS A 110 4.49 -2.06 -12.77
C LYS A 110 5.03 -0.96 -11.85
N TYR A 111 4.18 -0.31 -11.07
CA TYR A 111 4.57 0.74 -10.12
C TYR A 111 4.80 0.22 -8.71
N LYS A 112 4.41 -1.03 -8.42
CA LYS A 112 4.57 -1.62 -7.10
C LYS A 112 6.01 -2.00 -6.83
N LYS A 113 6.52 -1.52 -5.71
CA LYS A 113 7.89 -1.77 -5.25
C LYS A 113 7.98 -3.12 -4.54
N PRO A 114 9.07 -3.86 -4.73
CA PRO A 114 9.29 -5.10 -3.98
C PRO A 114 9.52 -4.78 -2.50
N ILE A 115 8.93 -5.59 -1.63
CA ILE A 115 9.19 -5.53 -0.19
C ILE A 115 10.57 -6.13 0.08
N PRO A 116 11.45 -5.44 0.85
CA PRO A 116 12.76 -5.98 1.23
C PRO A 116 12.64 -7.30 1.96
N PHE A 117 13.50 -8.27 1.62
CA PHE A 117 13.47 -9.61 2.23
C PHE A 117 13.72 -9.60 3.75
N LEU A 118 14.64 -8.76 4.23
CA LEU A 118 14.99 -8.65 5.65
C LEU A 118 15.23 -7.17 6.00
N PRO A 119 14.15 -6.38 6.16
CA PRO A 119 14.28 -4.97 6.51
C PRO A 119 14.83 -4.80 7.92
N SER A 120 15.76 -3.89 8.09
CA SER A 120 16.33 -3.55 9.40
C SER A 120 15.58 -2.42 10.09
N ARG A 121 14.93 -1.53 9.30
CA ARG A 121 14.19 -0.37 9.79
C ARG A 121 12.79 -0.36 9.21
N ILE A 122 11.81 -0.55 10.07
CA ILE A 122 10.40 -0.66 9.72
C ILE A 122 9.69 0.59 10.21
N GLY A 123 9.14 1.38 9.29
CA GLY A 123 8.25 2.51 9.60
C GLY A 123 6.85 2.00 9.92
N VAL A 124 6.20 2.55 10.92
CA VAL A 124 4.81 2.25 11.24
C VAL A 124 4.02 3.54 11.35
N ILE A 125 2.95 3.64 10.57
CA ILE A 125 1.98 4.73 10.61
C ILE A 125 0.71 4.18 11.23
N THR A 126 0.42 4.60 12.45
CA THR A 126 -0.77 4.22 13.23
C THR A 126 -0.95 5.16 14.42
N SER A 127 -2.07 5.03 15.14
CA SER A 127 -2.30 5.75 16.39
C SER A 127 -1.46 5.18 17.55
N LEU A 128 -0.92 6.05 18.41
CA LEU A 128 -0.06 5.63 19.54
C LEU A 128 -0.80 4.82 20.60
N GLY A 129 -2.09 5.09 20.80
CA GLY A 129 -2.90 4.48 21.87
C GLY A 129 -3.57 3.16 21.49
N GLY A 130 -3.37 2.65 20.28
CA GLY A 130 -4.07 1.48 19.77
C GLY A 130 -3.38 0.15 20.03
N ALA A 131 -4.15 -0.94 20.12
CA ALA A 131 -3.65 -2.31 20.20
C ALA A 131 -2.76 -2.68 19.00
N VAL A 132 -3.02 -2.06 17.84
CA VAL A 132 -2.33 -2.31 16.55
C VAL A 132 -0.80 -2.20 16.67
N LEU A 133 -0.31 -1.14 17.31
CA LEU A 133 1.14 -0.95 17.49
C LEU A 133 1.76 -2.04 18.37
N HIS A 134 1.04 -2.44 19.41
CA HIS A 134 1.47 -3.51 20.30
C HIS A 134 1.52 -4.86 19.59
N ASP A 135 0.50 -5.15 18.79
CA ASP A 135 0.42 -6.38 17.99
C ASP A 135 1.56 -6.48 16.98
N ILE A 136 1.80 -5.41 16.20
CA ILE A 136 2.93 -5.35 15.26
C ILE A 136 4.24 -5.59 15.98
N LYS A 137 4.50 -4.89 17.09
CA LYS A 137 5.72 -5.03 17.88
C LYS A 137 5.92 -6.45 18.40
N ASN A 138 4.86 -7.06 18.93
CA ASN A 138 4.92 -8.42 19.46
C ASN A 138 5.25 -9.44 18.36
N VAL A 139 4.62 -9.33 17.19
CA VAL A 139 4.88 -10.21 16.06
C VAL A 139 6.32 -10.05 15.57
N LEU A 140 6.78 -8.83 15.35
CA LEU A 140 8.14 -8.55 14.89
C LEU A 140 9.19 -9.08 15.87
N ASN A 141 9.04 -8.83 17.18
CA ASN A 141 9.96 -9.31 18.22
C ASN A 141 10.01 -10.84 18.27
N ARG A 142 8.87 -11.51 18.11
CA ARG A 142 8.80 -12.98 18.09
C ARG A 142 9.49 -13.58 16.88
N ARG A 143 9.37 -12.94 15.70
CA ARG A 143 9.93 -13.46 14.45
C ARG A 143 11.41 -13.17 14.30
N PHE A 144 11.81 -11.92 14.57
CA PHE A 144 13.22 -11.51 14.44
C PHE A 144 13.50 -10.28 15.32
N GLU A 145 14.26 -10.45 16.39
CA GLU A 145 14.50 -9.41 17.39
C GLU A 145 15.37 -8.23 16.90
N ASN A 146 16.20 -8.45 15.89
CA ASN A 146 17.17 -7.44 15.43
C ASN A 146 16.57 -6.53 14.35
N HIS A 147 15.61 -5.70 14.75
CA HIS A 147 15.00 -4.68 13.90
C HIS A 147 14.84 -3.35 14.65
N HIS A 148 14.69 -2.25 13.91
CA HIS A 148 14.36 -0.95 14.47
C HIS A 148 12.95 -0.55 14.00
N LEU A 149 12.08 -0.28 14.97
CA LEU A 149 10.73 0.20 14.71
C LEU A 149 10.71 1.73 14.81
N ILE A 150 10.36 2.39 13.72
CA ILE A 150 10.25 3.84 13.62
C ILE A 150 8.78 4.20 13.50
N ILE A 151 8.24 4.86 14.53
CA ILE A 151 6.82 5.19 14.59
C ILE A 151 6.64 6.62 14.09
N SER A 152 5.79 6.79 13.09
CA SER A 152 5.24 8.08 12.68
C SER A 152 3.78 8.13 13.12
N PRO A 153 3.47 8.76 14.26
CA PRO A 153 2.13 8.75 14.82
C PRO A 153 1.17 9.53 13.93
N SER A 154 -0.03 8.98 13.76
CA SER A 154 -1.10 9.61 12.98
C SER A 154 -2.45 9.20 13.56
N SER A 155 -3.42 10.10 13.56
CA SER A 155 -4.81 9.74 13.69
C SER A 155 -5.20 8.85 12.51
N VAL A 156 -5.93 7.77 12.78
CA VAL A 156 -6.35 6.80 11.76
C VAL A 156 -7.87 6.83 11.54
N GLU A 157 -8.56 7.77 12.18
CA GLU A 157 -9.99 8.06 12.05
C GLU A 157 -10.27 9.54 12.36
N GLY A 158 -11.41 10.05 11.90
CA GLY A 158 -11.79 11.45 12.04
C GLY A 158 -11.34 12.32 10.88
N GLU A 159 -11.74 13.60 10.90
CA GLU A 159 -11.56 14.56 9.80
C GLU A 159 -10.09 14.85 9.46
N SER A 160 -9.22 14.91 10.47
CA SER A 160 -7.79 15.20 10.28
C SER A 160 -6.97 14.00 9.82
N ALA A 161 -7.51 12.77 9.90
CA ALA A 161 -6.76 11.55 9.70
C ALA A 161 -6.09 11.48 8.31
N SER A 162 -6.78 11.86 7.24
CA SER A 162 -6.21 11.85 5.88
C SER A 162 -4.96 12.73 5.77
N SER A 163 -5.04 13.96 6.27
CA SER A 163 -3.90 14.90 6.22
C SER A 163 -2.75 14.48 7.11
N GLU A 164 -3.05 13.89 8.28
CA GLU A 164 -2.03 13.37 9.19
C GLU A 164 -1.32 12.14 8.62
N ILE A 165 -2.05 11.22 7.97
CA ILE A 165 -1.48 10.06 7.28
C ILE A 165 -0.55 10.52 6.16
N CYS A 166 -0.96 11.48 5.33
CA CYS A 166 -0.13 12.03 4.26
C CYS A 166 1.17 12.61 4.83
N ARG A 167 1.08 13.41 5.88
CA ARG A 167 2.25 13.99 6.57
C ARG A 167 3.13 12.91 7.18
N ALA A 168 2.55 11.86 7.75
CA ALA A 168 3.30 10.75 8.34
C ALA A 168 4.09 9.97 7.27
N ILE A 169 3.50 9.74 6.08
CA ILE A 169 4.21 9.15 4.93
C ILE A 169 5.36 10.04 4.49
N GLU A 170 5.10 11.33 4.34
CA GLU A 170 6.13 12.30 3.92
C GLU A 170 7.30 12.36 4.92
N ASN A 171 7.01 12.44 6.22
CA ASN A 171 8.03 12.45 7.28
C ASN A 171 8.96 11.22 7.22
N LEU A 172 8.40 10.02 6.98
CA LEU A 172 9.20 8.80 6.86
C LEU A 172 10.05 8.80 5.58
N ASN A 173 9.52 9.33 4.47
CA ASN A 173 10.29 9.49 3.23
C ASN A 173 11.42 10.51 3.41
N GLN A 174 11.16 11.67 4.03
CA GLN A 174 12.18 12.69 4.32
C GLN A 174 13.25 12.18 5.29
N TYR A 175 12.86 11.35 6.27
CA TYR A 175 13.84 10.71 7.16
C TYR A 175 14.81 9.79 6.40
N GLY A 176 14.40 9.16 5.31
CA GLY A 176 15.24 8.46 4.34
C GLY A 176 15.99 7.22 4.86
N LYS A 177 15.66 6.74 6.07
CA LYS A 177 16.33 5.59 6.71
C LYS A 177 15.35 4.48 7.09
N VAL A 178 14.25 4.37 6.36
CA VAL A 178 13.23 3.34 6.54
C VAL A 178 13.24 2.43 5.32
N ASP A 179 13.23 1.12 5.54
CA ASP A 179 13.31 0.13 4.47
C ASP A 179 11.91 -0.24 3.93
N VAL A 180 10.88 -0.16 4.79
CA VAL A 180 9.48 -0.45 4.47
C VAL A 180 8.55 0.26 5.45
N ILE A 181 7.39 0.69 5.00
CA ILE A 181 6.36 1.33 5.82
C ILE A 181 5.17 0.37 5.97
N ILE A 182 4.67 0.21 7.18
CA ILE A 182 3.39 -0.43 7.48
C ILE A 182 2.39 0.68 7.80
N LEU A 183 1.40 0.87 6.95
CA LEU A 183 0.26 1.73 7.19
C LEU A 183 -0.84 0.87 7.81
N ALA A 184 -1.08 1.04 9.11
CA ALA A 184 -1.89 0.10 9.86
C ALA A 184 -3.02 0.77 10.66
N ARG A 185 -4.18 0.10 10.64
CA ARG A 185 -5.33 0.40 11.47
C ARG A 185 -6.05 -0.89 11.86
N GLY A 186 -6.63 -0.91 13.04
CA GLY A 186 -7.58 -1.97 13.42
C GLY A 186 -8.84 -1.91 12.56
N GLY A 187 -9.63 -2.98 12.53
CA GLY A 187 -10.90 -3.02 11.81
C GLY A 187 -11.88 -1.95 12.26
N GLY A 188 -12.91 -1.70 11.45
CA GLY A 188 -13.95 -0.72 11.75
C GLY A 188 -15.01 -0.63 10.65
N SER A 189 -15.98 0.24 10.83
CA SER A 189 -17.00 0.50 9.81
C SER A 189 -16.41 1.24 8.60
N LEU A 190 -17.14 1.26 7.48
CA LEU A 190 -16.73 1.98 6.27
C LEU A 190 -16.45 3.46 6.55
N GLU A 191 -17.25 4.08 7.42
CA GLU A 191 -17.08 5.46 7.85
C GLU A 191 -15.75 5.65 8.59
N ALA A 192 -15.43 4.72 9.47
CA ALA A 192 -14.19 4.74 10.24
C ALA A 192 -12.94 4.47 9.38
N LEU A 193 -13.09 3.75 8.26
CA LEU A 193 -12.02 3.49 7.27
C LEU A 193 -11.91 4.59 6.20
N TRP A 194 -12.80 5.61 6.25
CA TRP A 194 -12.92 6.58 5.17
C TRP A 194 -11.65 7.37 4.88
N ALA A 195 -10.84 7.65 5.91
CA ALA A 195 -9.56 8.34 5.75
C ALA A 195 -8.63 7.66 4.73
N PHE A 196 -8.70 6.33 4.61
CA PHE A 196 -7.91 5.52 3.67
C PHE A 196 -8.54 5.40 2.28
N ASN A 197 -9.75 5.94 2.11
CA ASN A 197 -10.51 5.98 0.85
C ASN A 197 -10.51 7.38 0.23
N THR A 198 -9.51 8.21 0.57
CA THR A 198 -9.36 9.55 0.00
C THR A 198 -8.31 9.58 -1.11
N GLU A 199 -8.51 10.46 -2.09
CA GLU A 199 -7.55 10.66 -3.17
C GLU A 199 -6.19 11.14 -2.65
N GLU A 200 -6.20 11.98 -1.63
CA GLU A 200 -5.01 12.55 -0.99
C GLU A 200 -4.09 11.44 -0.43
N VAL A 201 -4.65 10.55 0.39
CA VAL A 201 -3.88 9.42 0.95
C VAL A 201 -3.44 8.46 -0.16
N SER A 202 -4.30 8.18 -1.15
CA SER A 202 -3.94 7.32 -2.27
C SER A 202 -2.74 7.87 -3.06
N ARG A 203 -2.71 9.18 -3.32
CA ARG A 203 -1.59 9.82 -4.00
C ARG A 203 -0.33 9.86 -3.14
N ALA A 204 -0.46 10.09 -1.83
CA ALA A 204 0.68 10.02 -0.89
C ALA A 204 1.29 8.61 -0.85
N VAL A 205 0.46 7.56 -0.82
CA VAL A 205 0.92 6.16 -0.88
C VAL A 205 1.64 5.89 -2.19
N PHE A 206 1.07 6.33 -3.33
CA PHE A 206 1.67 6.13 -4.65
C PHE A 206 2.99 6.84 -4.82
N SER A 207 3.12 8.08 -4.33
CA SER A 207 4.33 8.91 -4.45
C SER A 207 5.44 8.53 -3.46
N SER A 208 5.17 7.69 -2.47
CA SER A 208 6.19 7.24 -1.52
C SER A 208 7.34 6.56 -2.24
N GLU A 209 8.58 6.91 -1.92
CA GLU A 209 9.79 6.22 -2.42
C GLU A 209 10.02 4.90 -1.68
N ILE A 210 9.60 4.84 -0.42
CA ILE A 210 9.69 3.66 0.44
C ILE A 210 8.49 2.75 0.15
N PRO A 211 8.68 1.43 -0.01
CA PRO A 211 7.56 0.50 -0.20
C PRO A 211 6.60 0.51 0.99
N ILE A 212 5.30 0.52 0.69
CA ILE A 212 4.23 0.60 1.69
C ILE A 212 3.40 -0.67 1.68
N ILE A 213 3.22 -1.24 2.88
CA ILE A 213 2.25 -2.31 3.13
C ILE A 213 1.02 -1.69 3.78
N SER A 214 -0.13 -1.82 3.14
CA SER A 214 -1.41 -1.44 3.72
C SER A 214 -2.00 -2.58 4.54
N ALA A 215 -2.31 -2.30 5.80
CA ALA A 215 -2.91 -3.22 6.76
C ALA A 215 -4.06 -2.53 7.52
N VAL A 216 -5.04 -2.06 6.74
CA VAL A 216 -6.08 -1.15 7.22
C VAL A 216 -7.42 -1.86 7.43
N GLY A 217 -7.78 -2.78 6.56
CA GLY A 217 -9.05 -3.50 6.61
C GLY A 217 -8.90 -4.97 7.00
N HIS A 218 -10.01 -5.62 7.28
CA HIS A 218 -10.08 -7.09 7.41
C HIS A 218 -10.12 -7.75 6.02
N GLU A 219 -10.20 -9.08 5.96
CA GLU A 219 -10.17 -9.84 4.70
C GLU A 219 -11.17 -9.35 3.65
N THR A 220 -12.35 -8.94 4.07
CA THR A 220 -13.46 -8.50 3.20
C THR A 220 -13.47 -7.02 2.89
N ASP A 221 -12.80 -6.19 3.71
CA ASP A 221 -12.92 -4.74 3.65
C ASP A 221 -11.70 -4.15 2.91
N PHE A 222 -11.88 -3.83 1.64
CA PHE A 222 -10.83 -3.21 0.84
C PHE A 222 -10.94 -1.69 0.88
N THR A 223 -9.82 -1.02 1.12
CA THR A 223 -9.70 0.43 0.99
C THR A 223 -9.00 0.82 -0.32
N ILE A 224 -9.13 2.08 -0.73
CA ILE A 224 -8.39 2.58 -1.91
C ILE A 224 -6.88 2.50 -1.68
N SER A 225 -6.42 2.78 -0.46
CA SER A 225 -5.00 2.63 -0.12
C SER A 225 -4.48 1.20 -0.30
N ASP A 226 -5.32 0.16 -0.11
CA ASP A 226 -4.94 -1.24 -0.34
C ASP A 226 -4.67 -1.53 -1.82
N PHE A 227 -5.42 -0.90 -2.74
CA PHE A 227 -5.19 -1.05 -4.17
C PHE A 227 -3.93 -0.34 -4.64
N VAL A 228 -3.59 0.80 -4.03
CA VAL A 228 -2.42 1.61 -4.40
C VAL A 228 -1.14 1.10 -3.74
N ALA A 229 -1.20 0.64 -2.50
CA ALA A 229 -0.04 0.15 -1.76
C ALA A 229 0.73 -0.96 -2.50
N ASP A 230 2.01 -1.08 -2.24
CA ASP A 230 2.88 -2.08 -2.86
C ASP A 230 2.47 -3.51 -2.48
N LEU A 231 2.02 -3.69 -1.24
CA LEU A 231 1.47 -4.96 -0.74
C LEU A 231 0.28 -4.68 0.18
N ARG A 232 -0.72 -5.56 0.14
CA ARG A 232 -1.84 -5.58 1.09
C ARG A 232 -1.66 -6.69 2.10
N ALA A 233 -1.90 -6.39 3.37
CA ALA A 233 -2.05 -7.37 4.44
C ALA A 233 -3.46 -7.32 5.02
N PRO A 234 -4.08 -8.46 5.33
CA PRO A 234 -5.45 -8.49 5.86
C PRO A 234 -5.57 -7.98 7.30
N THR A 235 -4.46 -7.92 8.04
CA THR A 235 -4.39 -7.41 9.41
C THR A 235 -3.03 -6.78 9.69
N PRO A 236 -2.91 -5.92 10.71
CA PRO A 236 -1.62 -5.39 11.14
C PRO A 236 -0.61 -6.46 11.54
N SER A 237 -1.07 -7.53 12.20
CA SER A 237 -0.23 -8.68 12.56
C SER A 237 0.28 -9.43 11.31
N ALA A 238 -0.59 -9.65 10.32
CA ALA A 238 -0.20 -10.26 9.05
C ALA A 238 0.82 -9.39 8.28
N ALA A 239 0.69 -8.05 8.34
CA ALA A 239 1.68 -7.16 7.76
C ALA A 239 3.07 -7.35 8.41
N ALA A 240 3.12 -7.44 9.73
CA ALA A 240 4.35 -7.70 10.45
C ALA A 240 4.96 -9.08 10.09
N GLU A 241 4.12 -10.09 9.85
CA GLU A 241 4.57 -11.41 9.40
C GLU A 241 5.11 -11.39 7.96
N MET A 242 4.46 -10.64 7.07
CA MET A 242 4.90 -10.48 5.67
C MET A 242 6.21 -9.69 5.55
N VAL A 243 6.41 -8.72 6.44
CA VAL A 243 7.63 -7.88 6.47
C VAL A 243 8.83 -8.65 6.99
N MET A 244 8.64 -9.48 8.03
CA MET A 244 9.75 -10.10 8.74
C MET A 244 9.68 -11.61 8.65
N PRO A 245 10.67 -12.27 8.03
CA PRO A 245 10.79 -13.72 8.03
C PRO A 245 11.07 -14.25 9.44
N GLU A 246 10.79 -15.52 9.66
CA GLU A 246 11.06 -16.16 10.94
C GLU A 246 12.55 -16.52 11.06
N LYS A 247 13.20 -16.06 12.13
CA LYS A 247 14.63 -16.30 12.39
C LYS A 247 14.98 -17.79 12.40
N SER A 248 14.12 -18.62 12.96
CA SER A 248 14.29 -20.07 13.00
C SER A 248 14.33 -20.70 11.61
N GLU A 249 13.46 -20.25 10.70
CA GLU A 249 13.44 -20.72 9.31
C GLU A 249 14.71 -20.32 8.56
N LEU A 250 15.17 -19.08 8.73
CA LEU A 250 16.41 -18.61 8.12
C LEU A 250 17.63 -19.41 8.62
N LEU A 251 17.70 -19.67 9.91
CA LEU A 251 18.76 -20.50 10.47
C LEU A 251 18.72 -21.92 9.93
N ASN A 252 17.55 -22.53 9.85
CA ASN A 252 17.39 -23.87 9.29
C ASN A 252 17.82 -23.93 7.81
N GLN A 253 17.49 -22.91 7.01
CA GLN A 253 17.98 -22.81 5.64
C GLN A 253 19.51 -22.73 5.58
N ILE A 254 20.13 -21.90 6.41
CA ILE A 254 21.58 -21.77 6.49
C ILE A 254 22.21 -23.12 6.87
N TYR A 255 21.70 -23.80 7.90
CA TYR A 255 22.18 -25.13 8.29
C TYR A 255 22.03 -26.16 7.18
N SER A 256 20.92 -26.14 6.44
CA SER A 256 20.72 -26.99 5.27
C SER A 256 21.79 -26.73 4.19
N TYR A 257 22.08 -25.48 3.87
CA TYR A 257 23.12 -25.13 2.89
C TYR A 257 24.49 -25.55 3.36
N ILE A 258 24.85 -25.33 4.63
CA ILE A 258 26.12 -25.76 5.22
C ILE A 258 26.26 -27.31 5.11
N THR A 259 25.19 -28.04 5.42
CA THR A 259 25.18 -29.51 5.34
C THR A 259 25.39 -29.99 3.90
N ARG A 260 24.67 -29.37 2.94
CA ARG A 260 24.84 -29.68 1.51
C ARG A 260 26.26 -29.38 1.02
N LEU A 261 26.86 -28.27 1.44
CA LEU A 261 28.25 -27.95 1.12
C LEU A 261 29.23 -28.96 1.70
N LYS A 262 29.05 -29.32 2.99
CA LYS A 262 29.90 -30.32 3.67
C LYS A 262 29.86 -31.68 3.01
N THR A 263 28.72 -32.07 2.41
CA THR A 263 28.61 -33.38 1.73
C THR A 263 29.02 -33.33 0.26
N SER A 264 28.76 -32.23 -0.44
CA SER A 264 29.07 -32.14 -1.87
C SER A 264 30.53 -31.84 -2.17
N LEU A 265 31.19 -31.00 -1.38
CA LEU A 265 32.61 -30.66 -1.59
C LEU A 265 33.54 -31.87 -1.56
N PRO A 266 33.50 -32.75 -0.53
CA PRO A 266 34.34 -33.97 -0.53
C PRO A 266 34.10 -34.88 -1.72
N ARG A 267 32.83 -35.01 -2.15
CA ARG A 267 32.46 -35.81 -3.31
C ARG A 267 33.07 -35.26 -4.61
N VAL A 268 32.97 -33.94 -4.82
CA VAL A 268 33.53 -33.29 -6.02
C VAL A 268 35.07 -33.39 -6.00
N THR A 269 35.71 -33.11 -4.87
CA THR A 269 37.17 -33.22 -4.76
C THR A 269 37.67 -34.64 -4.97
N THR A 270 36.97 -35.65 -4.43
CA THR A 270 37.33 -37.07 -4.64
C THR A 270 37.17 -37.44 -6.11
N ASN A 271 36.08 -37.04 -6.78
CA ASN A 271 35.90 -37.32 -8.20
C ASN A 271 36.98 -36.66 -9.07
N LEU A 272 37.34 -35.41 -8.80
CA LEU A 272 38.42 -34.71 -9.53
C LEU A 272 39.78 -35.38 -9.30
N LYS A 273 40.08 -35.81 -8.07
CA LYS A 273 41.29 -36.55 -7.75
C LYS A 273 41.35 -37.89 -8.47
N ASN A 274 40.27 -38.63 -8.51
CA ASN A 274 40.18 -39.90 -9.24
C ASN A 274 40.36 -39.70 -10.75
N GLN A 275 39.77 -38.68 -11.32
CA GLN A 275 39.92 -38.34 -12.73
C GLN A 275 41.37 -37.92 -13.06
N SER A 276 42.01 -37.14 -12.19
CA SER A 276 43.41 -36.77 -12.33
C SER A 276 44.33 -38.00 -12.27
N ASN A 277 44.11 -38.89 -11.30
CA ASN A 277 44.86 -40.14 -11.18
C ASN A 277 44.69 -41.04 -12.41
N TYR A 278 43.48 -41.14 -12.96
CA TYR A 278 43.20 -41.90 -14.16
C TYR A 278 43.98 -41.35 -15.37
N LEU A 279 43.89 -40.03 -15.61
CA LEU A 279 44.62 -39.37 -16.68
C LEU A 279 46.17 -39.52 -16.54
N TYR A 280 46.64 -39.42 -15.29
CA TYR A 280 48.10 -39.66 -15.03
C TYR A 280 48.53 -41.08 -15.34
N GLY A 281 47.73 -42.07 -14.97
CA GLY A 281 47.94 -43.48 -15.34
C GLY A 281 47.97 -43.74 -16.86
N ASP A 282 47.03 -43.14 -17.55
CA ASP A 282 47.00 -43.26 -19.02
C ASP A 282 48.20 -42.57 -19.70
N LEU A 283 48.63 -41.41 -19.22
CA LEU A 283 49.84 -40.74 -19.69
C LEU A 283 51.09 -41.60 -19.45
N GLN A 284 51.23 -42.22 -18.29
CA GLN A 284 52.38 -43.15 -18.01
C GLN A 284 52.39 -44.34 -18.98
N LYS A 285 51.23 -44.95 -19.26
CA LYS A 285 51.10 -46.04 -20.25
C LYS A 285 51.51 -45.59 -21.63
N ALA A 286 50.99 -44.45 -22.09
CA ALA A 286 51.33 -43.90 -23.41
C ALA A 286 52.84 -43.63 -23.54
N ILE A 287 53.45 -43.03 -22.52
CA ILE A 287 54.91 -42.77 -22.53
C ILE A 287 55.68 -44.10 -22.59
N SER A 288 55.27 -45.12 -21.79
CA SER A 288 55.91 -46.43 -21.79
C SER A 288 55.84 -47.13 -23.15
N VAL A 289 54.70 -47.03 -23.86
CA VAL A 289 54.57 -47.57 -25.23
C VAL A 289 55.49 -46.84 -26.17
N ILE A 290 55.56 -45.53 -26.19
CA ILE A 290 56.45 -44.73 -27.06
C ILE A 290 57.91 -45.09 -26.82
N ILE A 291 58.33 -45.21 -25.54
CA ILE A 291 59.69 -45.56 -25.19
C ILE A 291 60.06 -46.97 -25.70
N ASN A 292 59.15 -47.93 -25.52
CA ASN A 292 59.36 -49.32 -26.00
C ASN A 292 59.46 -49.40 -27.55
N GLU A 293 58.58 -48.70 -28.24
CA GLU A 293 58.63 -48.60 -29.69
C GLU A 293 59.95 -47.99 -30.20
N ARG A 294 60.43 -46.93 -29.54
CA ARG A 294 61.71 -46.29 -29.86
C ARG A 294 62.90 -47.21 -29.57
N LYS A 295 62.86 -47.95 -28.46
CA LYS A 295 63.87 -48.95 -28.14
C LYS A 295 63.95 -50.10 -29.16
N SER A 296 62.79 -50.60 -29.58
CA SER A 296 62.72 -51.63 -30.64
C SER A 296 63.21 -51.13 -31.97
N SER A 297 62.86 -49.94 -32.38
CA SER A 297 63.36 -49.32 -33.62
C SER A 297 64.85 -49.10 -33.58
N PHE A 298 65.39 -48.67 -32.45
CA PHE A 298 66.86 -48.50 -32.24
C PHE A 298 67.61 -49.81 -32.32
N LYS A 299 67.06 -50.89 -31.70
CA LYS A 299 67.66 -52.22 -31.74
C LYS A 299 67.72 -52.77 -33.18
N ASN A 300 66.63 -52.63 -33.94
CA ASN A 300 66.57 -53.07 -35.33
C ASN A 300 67.54 -52.31 -36.23
N LEU A 301 67.81 -51.03 -35.95
CA LEU A 301 68.81 -50.23 -36.67
C LEU A 301 70.26 -50.57 -36.28
N SER A 302 70.52 -51.13 -35.11
CA SER A 302 71.82 -51.53 -34.65
C SER A 302 72.19 -52.95 -35.07
N GLU A 303 71.27 -53.77 -35.51
CA GLU A 303 71.41 -55.13 -36.01
C GLU A 303 71.47 -55.26 -37.53
N SER A 304 71.21 -54.15 -38.23
CA SER A 304 71.33 -53.99 -39.68
C SER A 304 72.70 -53.34 -40.03
#